data_6480c63e685a796d969e787724eac87d
#
_entry.id   6480c63e685a796d969e787724eac87d
#
_cell.length_a   1.000
_cell.length_b   1.000
_cell.length_c   1.000
_cell.angle_alpha   90.00
_cell.angle_beta   90.00
_cell.angle_gamma   90.00
#
_symmetry.space_group_name_H-M   'P 1'
#
loop_
_entity.id
_entity.type
_entity.pdbx_description
1 polymer ?
#
loop_
_entity_poly.entity_id
_entity_poly.type
_entity_poly.pdbx_seq_one_letter_code
_entity_poly.pdbx_strand_id
1 'polypeptide(L)'
;FRNYLRIEHNIRMTMAEESRRNVGGDNTELLVYRKGMLAGLILDAAIRRATGGRQALDDAARRLLAESRARRSHRLRESEIRDVVVELGGEDAARAWRRVVEGSALLTEAEVTQALRDVTGSPIEPPEEQPKRRKAFGPSPQ
;
A
#
# COMPACT_ATOMS: atom_id res chain seq x y z
N PHE A 1 -11.12 -1.23 -2.36
CA PHE A 1 -10.69 -1.62 -1.00
C PHE A 1 -11.51 -2.82 -0.48
N ARG A 2 -12.85 -2.75 -0.46
CA ARG A 2 -13.73 -3.88 -0.02
C ARG A 2 -13.47 -5.19 -0.78
N ASN A 3 -13.13 -5.14 -2.06
CA ASN A 3 -12.77 -6.32 -2.85
C ASN A 3 -11.40 -6.88 -2.48
N TYR A 4 -10.48 -6.05 -2.02
CA TYR A 4 -9.19 -6.47 -1.49
C TYR A 4 -9.36 -7.29 -0.20
N LEU A 5 -10.22 -6.84 0.71
CA LEU A 5 -10.49 -7.53 1.97
C LEU A 5 -11.26 -8.86 1.81
N ARG A 6 -11.94 -9.09 0.67
CA ARG A 6 -12.68 -10.33 0.41
C ARG A 6 -11.81 -11.49 -0.08
N ILE A 7 -10.57 -11.23 -0.47
CA ILE A 7 -9.67 -12.27 -1.00
C ILE A 7 -8.82 -12.79 0.16
N GLU A 8 -9.42 -13.56 1.06
CA GLU A 8 -8.78 -14.11 2.26
C GLU A 8 -7.46 -14.85 2.01
N HIS A 9 -7.27 -15.38 0.81
CA HIS A 9 -6.14 -16.24 0.47
C HIS A 9 -4.80 -15.47 0.33
N ASN A 10 -4.84 -14.20 -0.02
CA ASN A 10 -3.65 -13.40 -0.32
C ASN A 10 -3.20 -12.50 0.84
N ILE A 11 -3.88 -12.59 1.95
CA ILE A 11 -3.81 -11.66 3.05
C ILE A 11 -2.72 -12.03 4.05
N ARG A 12 -2.29 -13.28 4.09
CA ARG A 12 -1.34 -13.82 5.06
C ARG A 12 0.10 -13.97 4.55
N MET A 13 0.41 -13.43 3.40
CA MET A 13 1.74 -13.47 2.84
C MET A 13 2.44 -12.12 2.91
N THR A 14 3.74 -12.14 3.12
CA THR A 14 4.58 -10.94 3.00
C THR A 14 4.62 -10.47 1.54
N MET A 15 4.98 -9.22 1.29
CA MET A 15 5.15 -8.72 -0.08
C MET A 15 6.18 -9.53 -0.87
N ALA A 16 7.24 -9.99 -0.23
CA ALA A 16 8.28 -10.80 -0.85
C ALA A 16 7.78 -12.20 -1.27
N GLU A 17 6.89 -12.81 -0.49
CA GLU A 17 6.26 -14.09 -0.83
C GLU A 17 5.29 -13.96 -1.99
N GLU A 18 4.47 -12.90 -2.00
CA GLU A 18 3.56 -12.61 -3.11
C GLU A 18 4.31 -12.33 -4.41
N SER A 19 5.38 -11.53 -4.33
CA SER A 19 6.21 -11.21 -5.50
C SER A 19 6.84 -12.47 -6.11
N ARG A 20 7.31 -13.39 -5.27
CA ARG A 20 7.86 -14.69 -5.75
C ARG A 20 6.81 -15.58 -6.41
N ARG A 21 5.58 -15.59 -5.92
CA ARG A 21 4.48 -16.35 -6.53
C ARG A 21 4.05 -15.79 -7.88
N ASN A 22 4.09 -14.46 -8.03
CA ASN A 22 3.68 -13.81 -9.26
C ASN A 22 4.56 -14.15 -10.46
N VAL A 23 5.82 -14.50 -10.23
CA VAL A 23 6.74 -14.98 -11.31
C VAL A 23 6.27 -16.30 -11.91
N GLY A 24 5.35 -17.03 -11.28
CA GLY A 24 4.80 -18.32 -11.74
C GLY A 24 3.56 -18.25 -12.65
N GLY A 25 3.05 -17.07 -13.00
CA GLY A 25 1.99 -16.92 -14.01
C GLY A 25 0.55 -17.07 -13.52
N ASP A 26 0.30 -17.19 -12.22
CA ASP A 26 -1.05 -17.13 -11.65
C ASP A 26 -1.51 -15.67 -11.57
N ASN A 27 -2.82 -15.43 -11.79
CA ASN A 27 -3.52 -14.13 -11.84
C ASN A 27 -3.33 -13.21 -10.60
N THR A 28 -2.16 -13.26 -9.97
CA THR A 28 -1.80 -12.53 -8.75
C THR A 28 -1.23 -11.13 -9.02
N GLU A 29 -0.95 -10.77 -10.29
CA GLU A 29 -0.41 -9.45 -10.65
C GLU A 29 -1.23 -8.31 -10.04
N LEU A 30 -2.55 -8.35 -10.18
CA LEU A 30 -3.43 -7.31 -9.66
C LEU A 30 -3.36 -7.17 -8.13
N LEU A 31 -3.06 -8.25 -7.42
CA LEU A 31 -2.94 -8.26 -5.96
C LEU A 31 -1.62 -7.67 -5.49
N VAL A 32 -0.53 -8.01 -6.17
CA VAL A 32 0.80 -7.42 -5.90
C VAL A 32 0.74 -5.91 -6.08
N TYR A 33 0.13 -5.41 -7.17
CA TYR A 33 -0.04 -3.99 -7.39
C TYR A 33 -0.92 -3.31 -6.32
N ARG A 34 -2.04 -3.92 -5.95
CA ARG A 34 -2.94 -3.37 -4.92
C ARG A 34 -2.28 -3.33 -3.56
N LYS A 35 -1.57 -4.37 -3.18
CA LYS A 35 -0.85 -4.43 -1.92
C LYS A 35 0.31 -3.43 -1.90
N GLY A 36 1.07 -3.34 -2.99
CA GLY A 36 2.13 -2.35 -3.16
C GLY A 36 1.61 -0.91 -3.05
N MET A 37 0.47 -0.62 -3.67
CA MET A 37 -0.17 0.70 -3.58
C MET A 37 -0.59 1.04 -2.14
N LEU A 38 -1.19 0.09 -1.41
CA LEU A 38 -1.57 0.30 -0.01
C LEU A 38 -0.35 0.41 0.90
N ALA A 39 0.68 -0.39 0.69
CA ALA A 39 1.94 -0.27 1.42
C ALA A 39 2.58 1.11 1.18
N GLY A 40 2.63 1.57 -0.06
CA GLY A 40 3.10 2.91 -0.41
C GLY A 40 2.31 4.01 0.31
N LEU A 41 0.98 3.91 0.35
CA LEU A 41 0.13 4.86 1.07
C LEU A 41 0.44 4.91 2.57
N ILE A 42 0.60 3.76 3.22
CA ILE A 42 0.90 3.69 4.66
C ILE A 42 2.29 4.26 4.96
N LEU A 43 3.29 3.97 4.11
CA LEU A 43 4.64 4.50 4.25
C LEU A 43 4.67 6.01 4.03
N ASP A 44 3.97 6.52 3.01
CA ASP A 44 3.85 7.96 2.74
C ASP A 44 3.21 8.69 3.92
N ALA A 45 2.11 8.16 4.45
CA ALA A 45 1.45 8.70 5.63
C ALA A 45 2.39 8.73 6.85
N ALA A 46 3.19 7.69 7.07
CA ALA A 46 4.14 7.62 8.18
C ALA A 46 5.24 8.69 8.05
N ILE A 47 5.81 8.87 6.86
CA ILE A 47 6.82 9.91 6.61
C ILE A 47 6.21 11.31 6.81
N ARG A 48 5.02 11.56 6.27
CA ARG A 48 4.33 12.86 6.43
C ARG A 48 4.03 13.18 7.88
N ARG A 49 3.53 12.22 8.67
CA ARG A 49 3.31 12.42 10.11
C ARG A 49 4.60 12.78 10.84
N ALA A 50 5.66 12.02 10.61
CA ALA A 50 6.95 12.22 11.28
C ALA A 50 7.59 13.57 10.94
N THR A 51 7.34 14.10 9.74
CA THR A 51 7.97 15.32 9.23
C THR A 51 7.05 16.54 9.26
N GLY A 52 5.82 16.39 9.73
CA GLY A 52 4.82 17.46 9.67
C GLY A 52 4.47 17.83 8.22
N GLY A 53 4.45 16.87 7.32
CA GLY A 53 4.12 17.04 5.90
C GLY A 53 5.26 17.60 5.04
N ARG A 54 6.45 17.81 5.60
CA ARG A 54 7.58 18.39 4.86
C ARG A 54 8.25 17.41 3.89
N GLN A 55 8.13 16.13 4.14
CA GLN A 55 8.65 15.05 3.30
C GLN A 55 7.56 14.01 3.03
N ALA A 56 7.74 13.26 1.94
CA ALA A 56 6.83 12.26 1.44
C ALA A 56 7.62 11.04 0.91
N LEU A 57 6.93 9.98 0.55
CA LEU A 57 7.54 8.80 -0.07
C LEU A 57 8.25 9.13 -1.40
N ASP A 58 7.79 10.16 -2.10
CA ASP A 58 8.44 10.68 -3.32
C ASP A 58 9.87 11.17 -3.05
N ASP A 59 10.15 11.71 -1.86
CA ASP A 59 11.50 12.15 -1.50
C ASP A 59 12.44 10.95 -1.34
N ALA A 60 11.93 9.85 -0.77
CA ALA A 60 12.65 8.58 -0.73
C ALA A 60 12.96 8.06 -2.14
N ALA A 61 11.96 8.08 -3.03
CA ALA A 61 12.13 7.64 -4.40
C ALA A 61 13.15 8.48 -5.18
N ARG A 62 13.12 9.82 -5.04
CA ARG A 62 14.10 10.73 -5.65
C ARG A 62 15.51 10.46 -5.15
N ARG A 63 15.67 10.24 -3.84
CA ARG A 63 16.96 9.96 -3.23
C ARG A 63 17.52 8.62 -3.73
N LEU A 64 16.73 7.55 -3.71
CA LEU A 64 17.13 6.24 -4.22
C LEU A 64 17.52 6.28 -5.70
N LEU A 65 16.79 7.07 -6.51
CA LEU A 65 17.11 7.27 -7.90
C LEU A 65 18.46 7.98 -8.09
N ALA A 66 18.72 9.02 -7.30
CA ALA A 66 20.00 9.74 -7.34
C ALA A 66 21.17 8.83 -6.94
N GLU A 67 21.03 8.06 -5.88
CA GLU A 67 22.02 7.09 -5.42
C GLU A 67 22.28 5.97 -6.44
N SER A 68 21.22 5.44 -7.05
CA SER A 68 21.30 4.44 -8.11
C SER A 68 22.08 4.96 -9.32
N ARG A 69 21.82 6.19 -9.74
CA ARG A 69 22.55 6.87 -10.84
C ARG A 69 24.02 7.09 -10.50
N ALA A 70 24.32 7.55 -9.29
CA ALA A 70 25.68 7.78 -8.84
C ALA A 70 26.50 6.48 -8.83
N ARG A 71 25.88 5.36 -8.45
CA ARG A 71 26.52 4.03 -8.44
C ARG A 71 26.52 3.34 -9.81
N ARG A 72 25.91 3.91 -10.83
CA ARG A 72 25.68 3.29 -12.15
C ARG A 72 25.04 1.89 -12.03
N SER A 73 24.20 1.69 -11.03
CA SER A 73 23.50 0.45 -10.76
C SER A 73 22.00 0.69 -10.79
N HIS A 74 21.28 -0.11 -11.56
CA HIS A 74 19.82 -0.07 -11.61
C HIS A 74 19.16 -1.03 -10.61
N ARG A 75 19.97 -1.72 -9.80
CA ARG A 75 19.46 -2.66 -8.78
C ARG A 75 19.47 -1.98 -7.41
N LEU A 76 18.29 -1.91 -6.79
CA LEU A 76 18.12 -1.51 -5.40
C LEU A 76 17.83 -2.77 -4.58
N ARG A 77 18.46 -2.86 -3.41
CA ARG A 77 18.15 -3.88 -2.41
C ARG A 77 16.99 -3.39 -1.54
N GLU A 78 16.18 -4.31 -1.06
CA GLU A 78 15.08 -3.99 -0.13
C GLU A 78 15.60 -3.23 1.11
N SER A 79 16.74 -3.63 1.66
CA SER A 79 17.36 -2.93 2.78
C SER A 79 17.71 -1.47 2.49
N GLU A 80 18.17 -1.16 1.29
CA GLU A 80 18.50 0.22 0.89
C GLU A 80 17.22 1.07 0.81
N ILE A 81 16.14 0.49 0.31
CA ILE A 81 14.84 1.18 0.26
C ILE A 81 14.33 1.43 1.68
N ARG A 82 14.38 0.40 2.54
CA ARG A 82 13.99 0.51 3.94
C ARG A 82 14.78 1.59 4.66
N ASP A 83 16.09 1.58 4.52
CA ASP A 83 16.98 2.50 5.24
C ASP A 83 16.68 3.94 4.88
N VAL A 84 16.45 4.26 3.60
CA VAL A 84 16.04 5.60 3.16
C VAL A 84 14.65 5.98 3.71
N VAL A 85 13.69 5.07 3.67
CA VAL A 85 12.34 5.33 4.20
C VAL A 85 12.37 5.58 5.70
N VAL A 86 13.16 4.80 6.45
CA VAL A 86 13.32 4.95 7.91
C VAL A 86 14.09 6.23 8.26
N GLU A 87 15.10 6.58 7.50
CA GLU A 87 15.83 7.84 7.71
C GLU A 87 14.93 9.07 7.57
N LEU A 88 14.01 9.04 6.60
CA LEU A 88 13.05 10.14 6.38
C LEU A 88 11.95 10.19 7.46
N GLY A 89 11.38 9.06 7.81
CA GLY A 89 10.18 8.99 8.66
C GLY A 89 10.41 8.46 10.07
N GLY A 90 11.66 8.17 10.44
CA GLY A 90 12.03 7.72 11.78
C GLY A 90 11.30 6.43 12.20
N GLU A 91 11.01 6.34 13.49
CA GLU A 91 10.37 5.15 14.08
C GLU A 91 8.95 4.91 13.53
N ASP A 92 8.23 5.95 13.12
CA ASP A 92 6.91 5.79 12.49
C ASP A 92 7.00 5.06 11.17
N ALA A 93 7.98 5.42 10.33
CA ALA A 93 8.23 4.73 9.07
C ALA A 93 8.80 3.31 9.30
N ALA A 94 9.64 3.10 10.32
CA ALA A 94 10.13 1.78 10.67
C ALA A 94 8.99 0.83 11.09
N ARG A 95 8.05 1.31 11.91
CA ARG A 95 6.85 0.54 12.28
C ARG A 95 5.95 0.25 11.08
N ALA A 96 5.73 1.25 10.24
CA ALA A 96 4.96 1.09 9.02
C ALA A 96 5.61 0.04 8.10
N TRP A 97 6.92 0.08 7.89
CA TRP A 97 7.66 -0.88 7.10
C TRP A 97 7.46 -2.31 7.60
N ARG A 98 7.73 -2.55 8.89
CA ARG A 98 7.51 -3.87 9.52
C ARG A 98 6.07 -4.34 9.35
N ARG A 99 5.10 -3.42 9.41
CA ARG A 99 3.67 -3.73 9.28
C ARG A 99 3.26 -4.14 7.88
N VAL A 100 3.70 -3.41 6.84
CA VAL A 100 3.17 -3.53 5.48
C VAL A 100 4.08 -4.26 4.50
N VAL A 101 5.39 -4.29 4.75
CA VAL A 101 6.37 -4.95 3.87
C VAL A 101 6.78 -6.31 4.42
N GLU A 102 7.21 -6.36 5.68
CA GLU A 102 7.70 -7.58 6.32
C GLU A 102 6.55 -8.39 6.95
N GLY A 103 5.46 -7.73 7.32
CA GLY A 103 4.31 -8.37 7.95
C GLY A 103 3.35 -9.01 6.95
N SER A 104 2.62 -10.01 7.42
CA SER A 104 1.56 -10.71 6.69
C SER A 104 0.15 -10.34 7.18
N ALA A 105 0.04 -9.44 8.16
CA ALA A 105 -1.25 -9.08 8.74
C ALA A 105 -2.03 -8.10 7.83
N LEU A 106 -3.34 -8.27 7.81
CA LEU A 106 -4.27 -7.41 7.09
C LEU A 106 -4.20 -5.95 7.52
N LEU A 107 -4.28 -5.06 6.55
CA LEU A 107 -4.60 -3.67 6.81
C LEU A 107 -6.10 -3.53 7.07
N THR A 108 -6.45 -2.85 8.15
CA THR A 108 -7.84 -2.53 8.47
C THR A 108 -8.32 -1.32 7.65
N GLU A 109 -9.62 -1.20 7.48
CA GLU A 109 -10.22 -0.02 6.84
C GLU A 109 -9.85 1.27 7.57
N ALA A 110 -9.77 1.22 8.90
CA ALA A 110 -9.38 2.36 9.73
C ALA A 110 -7.93 2.80 9.46
N GLU A 111 -6.98 1.86 9.34
CA GLU A 111 -5.58 2.17 9.00
C GLU A 111 -5.47 2.86 7.64
N VAL A 112 -6.16 2.35 6.64
CA VAL A 112 -6.14 2.92 5.28
C VAL A 112 -6.83 4.29 5.25
N THR A 113 -7.97 4.44 5.91
CA THR A 113 -8.68 5.72 6.00
C THR A 113 -7.83 6.77 6.70
N GLN A 114 -7.15 6.39 7.79
CA GLN A 114 -6.26 7.31 8.48
C GLN A 114 -5.07 7.72 7.61
N ALA A 115 -4.45 6.77 6.92
CA ALA A 115 -3.35 7.07 6.02
C ALA A 115 -3.77 8.00 4.86
N LEU A 116 -4.96 7.81 4.30
CA LEU A 116 -5.50 8.71 3.29
C LEU A 116 -5.67 10.13 3.83
N ARG A 117 -6.19 10.29 5.05
CA ARG A 117 -6.31 11.62 5.70
C ARG A 117 -4.95 12.28 5.87
N ASP A 118 -3.96 11.52 6.33
CA ASP A 118 -2.61 12.03 6.57
C ASP A 118 -1.93 12.48 5.26
N VAL A 119 -2.22 11.81 4.15
CA VAL A 119 -1.65 12.15 2.83
C VAL A 119 -2.40 13.30 2.16
N THR A 120 -3.73 13.32 2.24
CA THR A 120 -4.55 14.31 1.54
C THR A 120 -4.79 15.59 2.34
N GLY A 121 -4.62 15.54 3.66
CA GLY A 121 -4.95 16.63 4.56
C GLY A 121 -6.45 16.91 4.67
N SER A 122 -7.31 16.05 4.10
CA SER A 122 -8.76 16.24 4.06
C SER A 122 -9.50 15.13 4.78
N PRO A 123 -10.61 15.43 5.47
CA PRO A 123 -11.49 14.39 5.97
C PRO A 123 -12.06 13.61 4.77
N ILE A 124 -11.91 12.28 4.80
CA ILE A 124 -12.49 11.42 3.79
C ILE A 124 -13.88 11.04 4.28
N GLU A 125 -14.89 11.53 3.59
CA GLU A 125 -16.25 11.08 3.80
C GLU A 125 -16.38 9.63 3.34
N PRO A 126 -17.02 8.76 4.13
CA PRO A 126 -17.31 7.41 3.68
C PRO A 126 -18.18 7.50 2.41
N PRO A 127 -17.94 6.66 1.40
CA PRO A 127 -18.78 6.64 0.21
C PRO A 127 -20.25 6.43 0.65
N GLU A 128 -21.14 7.30 0.18
CA GLU A 128 -22.57 7.11 0.37
C GLU A 128 -22.94 5.68 -0.01
N GLU A 129 -23.63 4.99 0.88
CA GLU A 129 -24.17 3.67 0.57
C GLU A 129 -25.14 3.82 -0.61
N GLN A 130 -24.67 3.51 -1.81
CA GLN A 130 -25.56 3.40 -2.95
C GLN A 130 -26.64 2.37 -2.60
N PRO A 131 -27.92 2.74 -2.64
CA PRO A 131 -29.00 1.82 -2.35
C PRO A 131 -28.85 0.62 -3.29
N LYS A 132 -28.79 -0.58 -2.69
CA LYS A 132 -28.68 -1.84 -3.43
C LYS A 132 -29.79 -1.86 -4.48
N ARG A 133 -29.46 -1.66 -5.75
CA ARG A 133 -30.41 -1.86 -6.85
C ARG A 133 -30.97 -3.29 -6.70
N ARG A 134 -32.18 -3.39 -6.17
CA ARG A 134 -32.95 -4.62 -6.23
C ARG A 134 -33.10 -4.95 -7.73
N LYS A 135 -32.41 -6.00 -8.18
CA LYS A 135 -32.74 -6.59 -9.47
C LYS A 135 -34.17 -7.04 -9.38
N ALA A 136 -35.06 -6.29 -10.02
CA ALA A 136 -36.42 -6.77 -10.26
C ALA A 136 -36.28 -7.96 -11.22
N PHE A 137 -36.39 -9.16 -10.68
CA PHE A 137 -36.67 -10.35 -11.47
C PHE A 137 -38.12 -10.18 -11.97
N GLY A 138 -38.27 -9.74 -13.20
CA GLY A 138 -39.55 -9.81 -13.89
C GLY A 138 -39.93 -11.29 -14.11
N PRO A 139 -41.21 -11.64 -14.04
CA PRO A 139 -41.65 -12.98 -14.32
C PRO A 139 -41.35 -13.34 -15.78
N SER A 140 -40.81 -14.56 -15.99
CA SER A 140 -40.59 -15.11 -17.34
C SER A 140 -41.94 -15.25 -18.06
N PRO A 141 -42.05 -14.84 -19.35
CA PRO A 141 -43.25 -15.11 -20.14
C PRO A 141 -43.36 -16.61 -20.40
N GLN A 142 -44.57 -17.12 -20.22
CA GLN A 142 -44.97 -18.50 -20.60
C GLN A 142 -45.13 -18.61 -22.11
#